data_5fdddd6f64c45d255d1e02b4990e7a60
#
_entry.id   5fdddd6f64c45d255d1e02b4990e7a60
#
_cell.length_a   1.000
_cell.length_b   1.000
_cell.length_c   1.000
_cell.angle_alpha   90.00
_cell.angle_beta   90.00
_cell.angle_gamma   90.00
#
_symmetry.space_group_name_H-M   'P 1'
#
loop_
_entity.id
_entity.type
_entity.pdbx_description
1 polymer ?
#
loop_
_entity_poly.entity_id
_entity_poly.type
_entity_poly.pdbx_seq_one_letter_code
_entity_poly.pdbx_strand_id
1 'polypeptide(L)'
;MSKLNEKMTNYRWVICLMLFFATTVNYLDRQVLSLLQPILEEEFHWTDNDYGSITAVFSLFYAVSMLFAGRFVDRVGTKKGYAWSIAVWSLGAALHAVCGVVTERWVGLENAEALRLAQGADLVAQISMVSVTAFVVCRCVLALGEAGNFPAAIKATAEYFPKKDRAFATGIFNSGANVGAIVAPLTVPVMAELWGWETAFIVVGLVGFVWLGIWQFVYKRPEENTKMNAAERAYINQDIEA
;
A
#
# COMPACT_ATOMS: atom_id res chain seq x y z
N MET A 1 -40.10 -12.61 -21.93
CA MET A 1 -39.03 -12.57 -22.95
C MET A 1 -38.55 -11.15 -23.35
N SER A 2 -38.62 -10.12 -22.50
CA SER A 2 -38.22 -8.73 -22.90
C SER A 2 -37.06 -8.12 -22.13
N LYS A 3 -36.35 -8.84 -21.27
CA LYS A 3 -35.25 -8.33 -20.45
C LYS A 3 -33.84 -8.58 -21.03
N LEU A 4 -33.73 -9.23 -22.18
CA LEU A 4 -32.41 -9.60 -22.77
C LEU A 4 -31.79 -8.53 -23.68
N ASN A 5 -32.44 -7.38 -23.88
CA ASN A 5 -31.93 -6.32 -24.77
C ASN A 5 -31.52 -5.04 -24.02
N GLU A 6 -31.37 -5.11 -22.69
CA GLU A 6 -30.86 -3.97 -21.92
C GLU A 6 -29.34 -3.89 -22.06
N LYS A 7 -28.83 -2.72 -22.48
CA LYS A 7 -27.38 -2.49 -22.60
C LYS A 7 -26.73 -2.77 -21.25
N MET A 8 -25.78 -3.70 -21.22
CA MET A 8 -25.03 -4.10 -20.01
C MET A 8 -24.34 -2.91 -19.36
N THR A 9 -24.54 -2.74 -18.05
CA THR A 9 -23.73 -1.81 -17.26
C THR A 9 -22.28 -2.29 -17.23
N ASN A 10 -21.34 -1.39 -16.93
CA ASN A 10 -19.91 -1.71 -16.90
C ASN A 10 -19.31 -1.45 -15.52
N TYR A 11 -20.06 -1.72 -14.47
CA TYR A 11 -19.64 -1.42 -13.09
C TYR A 11 -18.40 -2.23 -12.65
N ARG A 12 -18.22 -3.44 -13.20
CA ARG A 12 -17.02 -4.26 -12.98
C ARG A 12 -15.72 -3.51 -13.29
N TRP A 13 -15.74 -2.60 -14.27
CA TRP A 13 -14.56 -1.80 -14.62
C TRP A 13 -14.29 -0.70 -13.60
N VAL A 14 -15.32 -0.20 -12.89
CA VAL A 14 -15.13 0.71 -11.75
C VAL A 14 -14.37 0.00 -10.63
N ILE A 15 -14.72 -1.26 -10.37
CA ILE A 15 -13.98 -2.07 -9.40
C ILE A 15 -12.54 -2.32 -9.88
N CYS A 16 -12.35 -2.70 -11.15
CA CYS A 16 -11.02 -2.87 -11.72
C CYS A 16 -10.16 -1.59 -11.59
N LEU A 17 -10.74 -0.43 -11.83
CA LEU A 17 -10.08 0.87 -11.64
C LEU A 17 -9.69 1.10 -10.17
N MET A 18 -10.55 0.75 -9.24
CA MET A 18 -10.23 0.82 -7.80
C MET A 18 -9.04 -0.09 -7.45
N LEU A 19 -8.99 -1.32 -7.99
CA LEU A 19 -7.86 -2.24 -7.79
C LEU A 19 -6.56 -1.69 -8.41
N PHE A 20 -6.66 -1.08 -9.60
CA PHE A 20 -5.54 -0.41 -10.26
C PHE A 20 -4.95 0.71 -9.38
N PHE A 21 -5.79 1.61 -8.85
CA PHE A 21 -5.32 2.68 -7.97
C PHE A 21 -4.74 2.15 -6.66
N ALA A 22 -5.33 1.11 -6.05
CA ALA A 22 -4.75 0.50 -4.87
C ALA A 22 -3.35 -0.04 -5.14
N THR A 23 -3.17 -0.74 -6.28
CA THR A 23 -1.86 -1.25 -6.69
C THR A 23 -0.88 -0.13 -7.01
N THR A 24 -1.34 0.96 -7.63
CA THR A 24 -0.51 2.14 -7.89
C THR A 24 0.04 2.74 -6.59
N VAL A 25 -0.83 2.98 -5.61
CA VAL A 25 -0.42 3.53 -4.30
C VAL A 25 0.50 2.57 -3.56
N ASN A 26 0.22 1.27 -3.59
CA ASN A 26 1.04 0.25 -2.95
C ASN A 26 2.49 0.25 -3.49
N TYR A 27 2.66 0.31 -4.80
CA TYR A 27 4.00 0.33 -5.42
C TYR A 27 4.68 1.70 -5.29
N LEU A 28 3.93 2.79 -5.26
CA LEU A 28 4.46 4.11 -4.94
C LEU A 28 5.05 4.10 -3.52
N ASP A 29 4.32 3.58 -2.53
CA ASP A 29 4.75 3.50 -1.14
C ASP A 29 6.06 2.72 -0.97
N ARG A 30 6.21 1.60 -1.69
CA ARG A 30 7.45 0.82 -1.68
C ARG A 30 8.68 1.60 -2.14
N GLN A 31 8.49 2.56 -3.04
CA GLN A 31 9.59 3.38 -3.57
C GLN A 31 9.98 4.53 -2.62
N VAL A 32 9.10 4.95 -1.72
CA VAL A 32 9.32 6.12 -0.86
C VAL A 32 10.64 6.00 -0.10
N LEU A 33 10.85 4.89 0.61
CA LEU A 33 12.08 4.72 1.42
C LEU A 33 13.35 4.73 0.57
N SER A 34 13.33 4.07 -0.59
CA SER A 34 14.51 4.02 -1.47
C SER A 34 14.84 5.37 -2.10
N LEU A 35 13.84 6.17 -2.41
CA LEU A 35 14.02 7.51 -2.95
C LEU A 35 14.48 8.51 -1.88
N LEU A 36 14.13 8.28 -0.63
CA LEU A 36 14.54 9.10 0.51
C LEU A 36 15.83 8.62 1.16
N GLN A 37 16.39 7.47 0.75
CA GLN A 37 17.57 6.88 1.34
C GLN A 37 18.71 7.90 1.53
N PRO A 38 19.14 8.71 0.55
CA PRO A 38 20.26 9.64 0.73
C PRO A 38 20.00 10.69 1.82
N ILE A 39 18.74 11.15 1.96
CA ILE A 39 18.35 12.13 2.98
C ILE A 39 18.38 11.49 4.37
N LEU A 40 17.84 10.27 4.48
CA LEU A 40 17.76 9.54 5.74
C LEU A 40 19.13 9.06 6.21
N GLU A 41 20.02 8.68 5.29
CA GLU A 41 21.42 8.35 5.59
C GLU A 41 22.16 9.56 6.17
N GLU A 42 21.98 10.74 5.60
CA GLU A 42 22.57 11.97 6.14
C GLU A 42 21.98 12.35 7.50
N GLU A 43 20.67 12.23 7.69
CA GLU A 43 20.00 12.64 8.93
C GLU A 43 20.27 11.68 10.10
N PHE A 44 20.26 10.38 9.84
CA PHE A 44 20.38 9.35 10.89
C PHE A 44 21.75 8.66 10.91
N HIS A 45 22.70 9.13 10.10
CA HIS A 45 24.04 8.52 9.95
C HIS A 45 23.99 7.03 9.58
N TRP A 46 23.02 6.64 8.74
CA TRP A 46 22.91 5.24 8.31
C TRP A 46 24.06 4.86 7.39
N THR A 47 24.47 3.61 7.52
CA THR A 47 25.32 2.93 6.55
C THR A 47 24.48 2.14 5.55
N ASP A 48 25.09 1.69 4.45
CA ASP A 48 24.44 0.77 3.51
C ASP A 48 23.92 -0.50 4.19
N ASN A 49 24.61 -0.96 5.25
CA ASN A 49 24.17 -2.12 6.03
C ASN A 49 22.90 -1.83 6.85
N ASP A 50 22.75 -0.63 7.37
CA ASP A 50 21.57 -0.20 8.12
C ASP A 50 20.34 -0.18 7.21
N TYR A 51 20.46 0.49 6.06
CA TYR A 51 19.40 0.48 5.04
C TYR A 51 19.12 -0.93 4.52
N GLY A 52 20.16 -1.71 4.23
CA GLY A 52 20.04 -3.10 3.81
C GLY A 52 19.29 -3.96 4.84
N SER A 53 19.53 -3.73 6.14
CA SER A 53 18.82 -4.43 7.23
C SER A 53 17.33 -4.09 7.27
N ILE A 54 16.96 -2.80 7.13
CA ILE A 54 15.56 -2.37 7.08
C ILE A 54 14.82 -3.05 5.91
N THR A 55 15.43 -3.07 4.73
CA THR A 55 14.82 -3.66 3.53
C THR A 55 14.76 -5.19 3.57
N ALA A 56 15.78 -5.84 4.15
CA ALA A 56 15.80 -7.28 4.33
C ALA A 56 14.72 -7.76 5.31
N VAL A 57 14.59 -7.10 6.47
CA VAL A 57 13.55 -7.43 7.45
C VAL A 57 12.15 -7.20 6.87
N PHE A 58 11.94 -6.09 6.14
CA PHE A 58 10.69 -5.84 5.42
C PHE A 58 10.37 -6.99 4.46
N SER A 59 11.32 -7.39 3.63
CA SER A 59 11.11 -8.43 2.61
C SER A 59 10.78 -9.77 3.24
N LEU A 60 11.48 -10.16 4.31
CA LEU A 60 11.25 -11.39 5.04
C LEU A 60 9.86 -11.38 5.70
N PHE A 61 9.52 -10.28 6.38
CA PHE A 61 8.24 -10.15 7.07
C PHE A 61 7.07 -10.11 6.08
N TYR A 62 7.24 -9.44 4.94
CA TYR A 62 6.28 -9.43 3.83
C TYR A 62 6.05 -10.85 3.28
N ALA A 63 7.12 -11.60 2.99
CA ALA A 63 7.02 -12.96 2.49
C ALA A 63 6.27 -13.88 3.46
N VAL A 64 6.56 -13.79 4.76
CA VAL A 64 5.84 -14.54 5.79
C VAL A 64 4.36 -14.11 5.85
N SER A 65 4.09 -12.80 5.83
CA SER A 65 2.73 -12.26 5.86
C SER A 65 1.88 -12.72 4.67
N MET A 66 2.47 -12.82 3.48
CA MET A 66 1.81 -13.32 2.27
C MET A 66 1.25 -14.74 2.42
N LEU A 67 1.89 -15.62 3.21
CA LEU A 67 1.41 -16.99 3.44
C LEU A 67 0.04 -17.02 4.15
N PHE A 68 -0.25 -15.99 4.94
CA PHE A 68 -1.47 -15.90 5.74
C PHE A 68 -2.51 -14.94 5.16
N ALA A 69 -2.07 -13.97 4.36
CA ALA A 69 -2.91 -12.89 3.84
C ALA A 69 -4.11 -13.42 3.01
N GLY A 70 -3.89 -14.42 2.16
CA GLY A 70 -4.97 -15.04 1.38
C GLY A 70 -6.04 -15.66 2.26
N ARG A 71 -5.63 -16.46 3.26
CA ARG A 71 -6.57 -17.09 4.23
C ARG A 71 -7.33 -16.04 5.05
N PHE A 72 -6.67 -14.95 5.42
CA PHE A 72 -7.32 -13.83 6.11
C PHE A 72 -8.42 -13.22 5.25
N VAL A 73 -8.11 -12.85 4.00
CA VAL A 73 -9.08 -12.28 3.05
C VAL A 73 -10.23 -13.25 2.77
N ASP A 74 -9.96 -14.56 2.72
CA ASP A 74 -10.99 -15.58 2.51
C ASP A 74 -11.97 -15.68 3.68
N ARG A 75 -11.46 -15.61 4.90
CA ARG A 75 -12.30 -15.69 6.12
C ARG A 75 -13.13 -14.43 6.38
N VAL A 76 -12.51 -13.27 6.18
CA VAL A 76 -13.13 -11.96 6.51
C VAL A 76 -14.01 -11.46 5.37
N GLY A 77 -13.79 -11.95 4.16
CA GLY A 77 -14.43 -11.51 2.92
C GLY A 77 -13.71 -10.34 2.25
N THR A 78 -13.89 -10.21 0.94
CA THR A 78 -13.16 -9.28 0.08
C THR A 78 -13.23 -7.83 0.56
N LYS A 79 -14.44 -7.33 0.83
CA LYS A 79 -14.65 -5.93 1.26
C LYS A 79 -13.86 -5.58 2.51
N LYS A 80 -14.06 -6.37 3.57
CA LYS A 80 -13.45 -6.11 4.88
C LYS A 80 -11.97 -6.47 4.88
N GLY A 81 -11.60 -7.60 4.25
CA GLY A 81 -10.21 -8.04 4.17
C GLY A 81 -9.32 -7.02 3.45
N TYR A 82 -9.80 -6.49 2.31
CA TYR A 82 -9.07 -5.45 1.59
C TYR A 82 -9.03 -4.13 2.38
N ALA A 83 -10.15 -3.74 3.00
CA ALA A 83 -10.20 -2.55 3.83
C ALA A 83 -9.22 -2.60 5.00
N TRP A 84 -9.13 -3.72 5.71
CA TRP A 84 -8.15 -3.93 6.79
C TRP A 84 -6.71 -3.89 6.27
N SER A 85 -6.42 -4.54 5.15
CA SER A 85 -5.09 -4.52 4.54
C SER A 85 -4.64 -3.10 4.24
N ILE A 86 -5.51 -2.30 3.62
CA ILE A 86 -5.20 -0.91 3.28
C ILE A 86 -5.10 -0.03 4.53
N ALA A 87 -5.98 -0.20 5.52
CA ALA A 87 -5.90 0.55 6.76
C ALA A 87 -4.56 0.32 7.49
N VAL A 88 -4.13 -0.93 7.59
CA VAL A 88 -2.87 -1.30 8.26
C VAL A 88 -1.67 -0.78 7.48
N TRP A 89 -1.64 -0.94 6.15
CA TRP A 89 -0.53 -0.42 5.37
C TRP A 89 -0.48 1.12 5.40
N SER A 90 -1.62 1.81 5.24
CA SER A 90 -1.67 3.28 5.28
C SER A 90 -1.21 3.83 6.64
N LEU A 91 -1.57 3.14 7.73
CA LEU A 91 -1.06 3.45 9.06
C LEU A 91 0.47 3.22 9.12
N GLY A 92 0.94 2.08 8.61
CA GLY A 92 2.37 1.76 8.54
C GLY A 92 3.16 2.84 7.77
N ALA A 93 2.64 3.28 6.61
CA ALA A 93 3.22 4.37 5.84
C ALA A 93 3.30 5.66 6.66
N ALA A 94 2.19 6.11 7.23
CA ALA A 94 2.13 7.34 8.03
C ALA A 94 3.04 7.31 9.28
N LEU A 95 3.20 6.14 9.90
CA LEU A 95 4.06 5.97 11.08
C LEU A 95 5.55 6.23 10.79
N HIS A 96 6.02 6.05 9.55
CA HIS A 96 7.40 6.39 9.20
C HIS A 96 7.71 7.87 9.46
N ALA A 97 6.74 8.76 9.27
CA ALA A 97 6.92 10.18 9.47
C ALA A 97 7.25 10.56 10.93
N VAL A 98 6.96 9.71 11.90
CA VAL A 98 7.28 9.99 13.31
C VAL A 98 8.61 9.37 13.76
N CYS A 99 9.30 8.62 12.90
CA CYS A 99 10.56 7.96 13.26
C CYS A 99 11.66 8.96 13.64
N GLY A 100 11.72 10.14 12.98
CA GLY A 100 12.62 11.23 13.35
C GLY A 100 12.38 11.70 14.77
N VAL A 101 11.15 12.11 15.08
CA VAL A 101 10.75 12.60 16.42
C VAL A 101 10.98 11.55 17.51
N VAL A 102 10.73 10.27 17.20
CA VAL A 102 11.00 9.16 18.15
C VAL A 102 12.50 9.06 18.43
N THR A 103 13.34 9.18 17.40
CA THR A 103 14.79 9.14 17.53
C THR A 103 15.31 10.32 18.33
N GLU A 104 14.90 11.56 18.00
CA GLU A 104 15.24 12.77 18.71
C GLU A 104 14.99 12.65 20.21
N ARG A 105 13.76 12.26 20.56
CA ARG A 105 13.36 12.12 21.97
C ARG A 105 14.12 11.03 22.72
N TRP A 106 14.41 9.92 22.04
CA TRP A 106 15.12 8.81 22.65
C TRP A 106 16.58 9.13 22.97
N VAL A 107 17.25 9.82 22.03
CA VAL A 107 18.67 10.20 22.20
C VAL A 107 18.84 11.54 22.95
N GLY A 108 17.75 12.24 23.24
CA GLY A 108 17.76 13.51 23.99
C GLY A 108 18.21 14.72 23.17
N LEU A 109 17.96 14.70 21.85
CA LEU A 109 18.23 15.81 20.94
C LEU A 109 16.94 16.59 20.64
N GLU A 110 17.06 17.88 20.29
CA GLU A 110 15.92 18.79 20.21
C GLU A 110 15.24 18.81 18.83
N ASN A 111 15.97 18.47 17.77
CA ASN A 111 15.47 18.57 16.40
C ASN A 111 16.30 17.75 15.39
N ALA A 112 15.82 17.65 14.14
CA ALA A 112 16.47 16.94 13.04
C ALA A 112 17.87 17.50 12.70
N GLU A 113 18.09 18.82 12.84
CA GLU A 113 19.39 19.43 12.62
C GLU A 113 20.40 18.93 13.65
N ALA A 114 20.01 18.80 14.91
CA ALA A 114 20.85 18.25 15.96
C ALA A 114 21.19 16.76 15.71
N LEU A 115 20.26 15.98 15.13
CA LEU A 115 20.56 14.60 14.69
C LEU A 115 21.62 14.59 13.60
N ARG A 116 21.46 15.41 12.57
CA ARG A 116 22.36 15.49 11.42
C ARG A 116 23.76 15.97 11.79
N LEU A 117 23.87 16.91 12.69
CA LEU A 117 25.13 17.49 13.16
C LEU A 117 25.78 16.75 14.34
N ALA A 118 25.18 15.63 14.77
CA ALA A 118 25.67 14.86 15.92
C ALA A 118 27.10 14.35 15.68
N GLN A 119 27.95 14.48 16.71
CA GLN A 119 29.33 14.05 16.68
C GLN A 119 29.63 13.11 17.86
N GLY A 120 30.63 12.26 17.64
CA GLY A 120 31.03 11.24 18.62
C GLY A 120 30.44 9.86 18.26
N ALA A 121 31.32 8.86 18.25
CA ALA A 121 31.00 7.51 17.77
C ALA A 121 29.80 6.89 18.52
N ASP A 122 29.71 7.09 19.84
CA ASP A 122 28.68 6.50 20.68
C ASP A 122 27.30 7.11 20.38
N LEU A 123 27.22 8.44 20.22
CA LEU A 123 25.97 9.13 19.93
C LEU A 123 25.48 8.79 18.51
N VAL A 124 26.38 8.83 17.54
CA VAL A 124 26.07 8.46 16.15
C VAL A 124 25.55 7.01 16.05
N ALA A 125 26.22 6.07 16.72
CA ALA A 125 25.79 4.67 16.76
C ALA A 125 24.41 4.53 17.43
N GLN A 126 24.13 5.31 18.49
CA GLN A 126 22.83 5.31 19.15
C GLN A 126 21.72 5.87 18.25
N ILE A 127 21.97 6.97 17.53
CA ILE A 127 21.03 7.55 16.56
C ILE A 127 20.69 6.52 15.47
N SER A 128 21.70 5.91 14.85
CA SER A 128 21.50 4.90 13.82
C SER A 128 20.70 3.71 14.36
N MET A 129 21.08 3.14 15.49
CA MET A 129 20.38 1.99 16.08
C MET A 129 18.91 2.27 16.40
N VAL A 130 18.60 3.41 16.99
CA VAL A 130 17.22 3.78 17.37
C VAL A 130 16.37 4.04 16.14
N SER A 131 16.87 4.82 15.19
CA SER A 131 16.16 5.14 13.95
C SER A 131 15.93 3.88 13.09
N VAL A 132 16.96 3.04 12.89
CA VAL A 132 16.81 1.75 12.18
C VAL A 132 15.73 0.89 12.83
N THR A 133 15.73 0.78 14.16
CA THR A 133 14.71 0.01 14.88
C THR A 133 13.31 0.59 14.65
N ALA A 134 13.15 1.91 14.73
CA ALA A 134 11.87 2.58 14.49
C ALA A 134 11.37 2.33 13.06
N PHE A 135 12.24 2.49 12.05
CA PHE A 135 11.89 2.22 10.66
C PHE A 135 11.57 0.74 10.40
N VAL A 136 12.30 -0.19 11.01
CA VAL A 136 12.01 -1.64 10.93
C VAL A 136 10.61 -1.94 11.46
N VAL A 137 10.24 -1.40 12.63
CA VAL A 137 8.90 -1.61 13.21
C VAL A 137 7.82 -1.07 12.27
N CYS A 138 7.97 0.16 11.75
CA CYS A 138 7.03 0.73 10.80
C CYS A 138 6.94 -0.09 9.51
N ARG A 139 8.07 -0.59 9.00
CA ARG A 139 8.13 -1.49 7.83
C ARG A 139 7.44 -2.82 8.06
N CYS A 140 7.52 -3.39 9.25
CA CYS A 140 6.78 -4.62 9.59
C CYS A 140 5.26 -4.39 9.58
N VAL A 141 4.79 -3.26 10.14
CA VAL A 141 3.37 -2.87 10.07
C VAL A 141 2.93 -2.68 8.62
N LEU A 142 3.73 -1.96 7.84
CA LEU A 142 3.49 -1.75 6.41
C LEU A 142 3.37 -3.07 5.66
N ALA A 143 4.35 -3.96 5.82
CA ALA A 143 4.41 -5.27 5.17
C ALA A 143 3.19 -6.14 5.48
N LEU A 144 2.73 -6.13 6.73
CA LEU A 144 1.53 -6.86 7.16
C LEU A 144 0.28 -6.41 6.37
N GLY A 145 0.11 -5.09 6.19
CA GLY A 145 -0.99 -4.54 5.41
C GLY A 145 -0.84 -4.80 3.91
N GLU A 146 0.33 -4.53 3.35
CA GLU A 146 0.60 -4.70 1.93
C GLU A 146 0.44 -6.13 1.43
N ALA A 147 0.77 -7.12 2.26
CA ALA A 147 0.65 -8.53 1.91
C ALA A 147 -0.77 -8.94 1.51
N GLY A 148 -1.80 -8.21 1.99
CA GLY A 148 -3.20 -8.46 1.65
C GLY A 148 -3.65 -7.85 0.31
N ASN A 149 -2.88 -6.95 -0.29
CA ASN A 149 -3.28 -6.24 -1.51
C ASN A 149 -3.56 -7.21 -2.68
N PHE A 150 -2.60 -8.04 -3.05
CA PHE A 150 -2.75 -8.98 -4.16
C PHE A 150 -3.84 -10.03 -3.95
N PRO A 151 -3.89 -10.77 -2.83
CA PRO A 151 -4.96 -11.73 -2.58
C PRO A 151 -6.35 -11.08 -2.64
N ALA A 152 -6.52 -9.90 -2.07
CA ALA A 152 -7.80 -9.19 -2.09
C ALA A 152 -8.16 -8.71 -3.50
N ALA A 153 -7.21 -8.19 -4.28
CA ALA A 153 -7.44 -7.75 -5.65
C ALA A 153 -7.81 -8.93 -6.59
N ILE A 154 -7.11 -10.06 -6.47
CA ILE A 154 -7.42 -11.27 -7.24
C ILE A 154 -8.81 -11.78 -6.88
N LYS A 155 -9.16 -11.81 -5.59
CA LYS A 155 -10.48 -12.23 -5.14
C LYS A 155 -11.58 -11.30 -5.63
N ALA A 156 -11.40 -9.99 -5.54
CA ALA A 156 -12.35 -9.01 -6.10
C ALA A 156 -12.52 -9.19 -7.61
N THR A 157 -11.42 -9.46 -8.34
CA THR A 157 -11.48 -9.75 -9.77
C THR A 157 -12.25 -11.04 -10.04
N ALA A 158 -12.07 -12.08 -9.22
CA ALA A 158 -12.80 -13.34 -9.37
C ALA A 158 -14.30 -13.18 -9.10
N GLU A 159 -14.70 -12.25 -8.23
CA GLU A 159 -16.10 -11.94 -7.92
C GLU A 159 -16.78 -11.09 -9.00
N TYR A 160 -16.05 -10.21 -9.70
CA TYR A 160 -16.61 -9.25 -10.65
C TYR A 160 -16.40 -9.59 -12.13
N PHE A 161 -15.57 -10.59 -12.43
CA PHE A 161 -15.24 -10.96 -13.81
C PHE A 161 -15.43 -12.46 -14.07
N PRO A 162 -16.08 -12.84 -15.22
CA PRO A 162 -16.11 -14.21 -15.66
C PRO A 162 -14.71 -14.73 -15.96
N LYS A 163 -14.51 -16.05 -15.91
CA LYS A 163 -13.19 -16.68 -16.06
C LYS A 163 -12.40 -16.17 -17.27
N LYS A 164 -13.09 -15.99 -18.42
CA LYS A 164 -12.48 -15.52 -19.67
C LYS A 164 -11.87 -14.12 -19.60
N ASP A 165 -12.38 -13.24 -18.73
CA ASP A 165 -11.94 -11.83 -18.64
C ASP A 165 -10.98 -11.59 -17.45
N ARG A 166 -10.82 -12.55 -16.53
CA ARG A 166 -10.01 -12.38 -15.31
C ARG A 166 -8.56 -12.06 -15.59
N ALA A 167 -7.96 -12.71 -16.58
CA ALA A 167 -6.57 -12.47 -16.95
C ALA A 167 -6.37 -11.03 -17.45
N PHE A 168 -7.30 -10.53 -18.26
CA PHE A 168 -7.25 -9.15 -18.75
C PHE A 168 -7.44 -8.12 -17.63
N ALA A 169 -8.45 -8.31 -16.77
CA ALA A 169 -8.66 -7.44 -15.62
C ALA A 169 -7.47 -7.45 -14.66
N THR A 170 -6.85 -8.62 -14.43
CA THR A 170 -5.63 -8.76 -13.62
C THR A 170 -4.46 -8.00 -14.26
N GLY A 171 -4.30 -8.06 -15.57
CA GLY A 171 -3.29 -7.29 -16.30
C GLY A 171 -3.48 -5.78 -16.12
N ILE A 172 -4.72 -5.30 -16.16
CA ILE A 172 -5.04 -3.88 -15.95
C ILE A 172 -4.67 -3.45 -14.54
N PHE A 173 -5.16 -4.12 -13.49
CA PHE A 173 -4.83 -3.67 -12.14
C PHE A 173 -3.35 -3.82 -11.80
N ASN A 174 -2.67 -4.84 -12.32
CA ASN A 174 -1.23 -5.01 -12.16
C ASN A 174 -0.41 -3.91 -12.86
N SER A 175 -0.90 -3.34 -13.96
CA SER A 175 -0.23 -2.21 -14.62
C SER A 175 -0.12 -0.98 -13.71
N GLY A 176 -0.96 -0.88 -12.69
CA GLY A 176 -0.85 0.12 -11.62
C GLY A 176 0.50 0.12 -10.93
N ALA A 177 1.16 -1.05 -10.81
CA ALA A 177 2.50 -1.16 -10.26
C ALA A 177 3.53 -0.31 -11.04
N ASN A 178 3.46 -0.35 -12.37
CA ASN A 178 4.34 0.44 -13.23
C ASN A 178 4.05 1.94 -13.09
N VAL A 179 2.77 2.30 -12.99
CA VAL A 179 2.39 3.71 -12.78
C VAL A 179 2.91 4.21 -11.44
N GLY A 180 2.77 3.43 -10.36
CA GLY A 180 3.33 3.77 -9.05
C GLY A 180 4.85 3.95 -9.09
N ALA A 181 5.56 3.04 -9.77
CA ALA A 181 7.01 3.10 -9.93
C ALA A 181 7.49 4.32 -10.75
N ILE A 182 6.68 4.81 -11.69
CA ILE A 182 6.98 6.03 -12.48
C ILE A 182 6.64 7.30 -11.70
N VAL A 183 5.51 7.32 -11.00
CA VAL A 183 5.03 8.51 -10.27
C VAL A 183 5.90 8.79 -9.04
N ALA A 184 6.37 7.75 -8.33
CA ALA A 184 7.15 7.92 -7.12
C ALA A 184 8.41 8.80 -7.31
N PRO A 185 9.33 8.53 -8.25
CA PRO A 185 10.52 9.35 -8.44
C PRO A 185 10.23 10.78 -8.91
N LEU A 186 9.04 11.04 -9.46
CA LEU A 186 8.63 12.38 -9.88
C LEU A 186 8.02 13.21 -8.74
N THR A 187 7.49 12.55 -7.72
CA THR A 187 6.74 13.23 -6.65
C THR A 187 7.45 13.19 -5.30
N VAL A 188 8.04 12.06 -4.92
CA VAL A 188 8.66 11.88 -3.59
C VAL A 188 9.82 12.83 -3.34
N PRO A 189 10.81 12.97 -4.24
CA PRO A 189 11.92 13.91 -4.03
C PRO A 189 11.45 15.36 -3.92
N VAL A 190 10.47 15.75 -4.74
CA VAL A 190 9.89 17.12 -4.71
C VAL A 190 9.20 17.38 -3.38
N MET A 191 8.43 16.42 -2.86
CA MET A 191 7.81 16.56 -1.53
C MET A 191 8.85 16.68 -0.42
N ALA A 192 9.90 15.87 -0.49
CA ALA A 192 10.97 15.89 0.49
C ALA A 192 11.74 17.22 0.49
N GLU A 193 12.02 17.78 -0.69
CA GLU A 193 12.72 19.05 -0.83
C GLU A 193 11.90 20.25 -0.33
N LEU A 194 10.58 20.26 -0.62
CA LEU A 194 9.72 21.39 -0.29
C LEU A 194 9.17 21.37 1.13
N TRP A 195 8.90 20.18 1.68
CA TRP A 195 8.16 20.04 2.96
C TRP A 195 8.76 19.05 3.94
N GLY A 196 9.95 18.53 3.66
CA GLY A 196 10.58 17.49 4.48
C GLY A 196 10.19 16.06 4.05
N TRP A 197 11.07 15.11 4.34
CA TRP A 197 10.91 13.72 3.94
C TRP A 197 9.69 13.04 4.60
N GLU A 198 9.31 13.47 5.79
CA GLU A 198 8.14 12.96 6.54
C GLU A 198 6.85 13.17 5.75
N THR A 199 6.77 14.28 5.00
CA THR A 199 5.59 14.63 4.20
C THR A 199 5.30 13.58 3.14
N ALA A 200 6.32 12.98 2.54
CA ALA A 200 6.12 11.92 1.56
C ALA A 200 5.39 10.70 2.17
N PHE A 201 5.79 10.27 3.36
CA PHE A 201 5.12 9.16 4.08
C PHE A 201 3.70 9.52 4.52
N ILE A 202 3.49 10.75 5.01
CA ILE A 202 2.16 11.22 5.40
C ILE A 202 1.22 11.25 4.20
N VAL A 203 1.66 11.82 3.08
CA VAL A 203 0.83 11.94 1.87
C VAL A 203 0.44 10.58 1.34
N VAL A 204 1.39 9.65 1.24
CA VAL A 204 1.11 8.29 0.76
C VAL A 204 0.15 7.55 1.69
N GLY A 205 0.36 7.64 2.99
CA GLY A 205 -0.56 7.08 3.99
C GLY A 205 -1.97 7.67 3.88
N LEU A 206 -2.08 9.00 3.74
CA LEU A 206 -3.38 9.68 3.57
C LEU A 206 -4.09 9.28 2.29
N VAL A 207 -3.39 9.15 1.16
CA VAL A 207 -3.95 8.67 -0.12
C VAL A 207 -4.56 7.28 0.06
N GLY A 208 -3.89 6.38 0.82
CA GLY A 208 -4.43 5.07 1.15
C GLY A 208 -5.72 5.15 1.99
N PHE A 209 -5.78 6.04 2.99
CA PHE A 209 -7.00 6.25 3.78
C PHE A 209 -8.15 6.87 2.95
N VAL A 210 -7.86 7.78 2.04
CA VAL A 210 -8.85 8.33 1.10
C VAL A 210 -9.40 7.21 0.21
N TRP A 211 -8.52 6.37 -0.35
CA TRP A 211 -8.93 5.22 -1.14
C TRP A 211 -9.81 4.26 -0.31
N LEU A 212 -9.44 4.00 0.95
CA LEU A 212 -10.21 3.17 1.87
C LEU A 212 -11.64 3.72 2.05
N GLY A 213 -11.77 5.04 2.24
CA GLY A 213 -13.06 5.71 2.31
C GLY A 213 -13.91 5.45 1.06
N ILE A 214 -13.33 5.67 -0.13
CA ILE A 214 -14.01 5.45 -1.41
C ILE A 214 -14.42 3.97 -1.55
N TRP A 215 -13.54 3.04 -1.18
CA TRP A 215 -13.81 1.59 -1.23
C TRP A 215 -15.04 1.18 -0.44
N GLN A 216 -15.25 1.75 0.75
CA GLN A 216 -16.40 1.43 1.59
C GLN A 216 -17.73 1.72 0.90
N PHE A 217 -17.80 2.77 0.07
CA PHE A 217 -18.99 3.18 -0.66
C PHE A 217 -19.14 2.51 -2.03
N VAL A 218 -18.01 2.27 -2.71
CA VAL A 218 -18.01 1.73 -4.08
C VAL A 218 -18.17 0.21 -4.08
N TYR A 219 -17.45 -0.51 -3.21
CA TYR A 219 -17.50 -1.96 -3.23
C TYR A 219 -18.72 -2.51 -2.47
N LYS A 220 -19.52 -3.31 -3.19
CA LYS A 220 -20.56 -4.20 -2.69
C LYS A 220 -20.40 -5.55 -3.37
N ARG A 221 -20.90 -6.63 -2.81
CA ARG A 221 -20.92 -7.91 -3.54
C ARG A 221 -21.76 -7.77 -4.81
N PRO A 222 -21.42 -8.48 -5.92
CA PRO A 222 -22.18 -8.37 -7.18
C PRO A 222 -23.70 -8.58 -7.01
N GLU A 223 -24.09 -9.49 -6.12
CA GLU A 223 -25.51 -9.79 -5.84
C GLU A 223 -26.24 -8.60 -5.18
N GLU A 224 -25.53 -7.86 -4.33
CA GLU A 224 -26.05 -6.73 -3.54
C GLU A 224 -25.90 -5.38 -4.27
N ASN A 225 -25.18 -5.36 -5.38
CA ASN A 225 -24.81 -4.11 -6.05
C ASN A 225 -25.96 -3.60 -6.93
N THR A 226 -26.64 -2.56 -6.45
CA THR A 226 -27.78 -1.95 -7.15
C THR A 226 -27.39 -1.14 -8.41
N LYS A 227 -26.10 -0.85 -8.59
CA LYS A 227 -25.58 -0.13 -9.77
C LYS A 227 -25.33 -1.03 -10.98
N MET A 228 -25.47 -2.36 -10.78
CA MET A 228 -25.37 -3.35 -11.84
C MET A 228 -26.74 -3.80 -12.28
N ASN A 229 -26.97 -3.85 -13.60
CA ASN A 229 -28.20 -4.40 -14.15
C ASN A 229 -28.16 -5.93 -14.27
N ALA A 230 -29.30 -6.54 -14.60
CA ALA A 230 -29.44 -7.98 -14.71
C ALA A 230 -28.51 -8.57 -15.80
N ALA A 231 -28.29 -7.83 -16.89
CA ALA A 231 -27.42 -8.25 -17.99
C ALA A 231 -25.95 -8.37 -17.56
N GLU A 232 -25.43 -7.41 -16.76
CA GLU A 232 -24.05 -7.50 -16.25
C GLU A 232 -23.91 -8.62 -15.21
N ARG A 233 -24.91 -8.82 -14.34
CA ARG A 233 -24.89 -9.93 -13.37
C ARG A 233 -24.89 -11.29 -14.07
N ALA A 234 -25.73 -11.48 -15.07
CA ALA A 234 -25.73 -12.71 -15.87
C ALA A 234 -24.39 -12.94 -16.59
N TYR A 235 -23.78 -11.86 -17.10
CA TYR A 235 -22.46 -11.94 -17.73
C TYR A 235 -21.37 -12.39 -16.75
N ILE A 236 -21.38 -11.87 -15.52
CA ILE A 236 -20.39 -12.26 -14.49
C ILE A 236 -20.57 -13.71 -14.09
N ASN A 237 -21.82 -14.17 -13.95
CA ASN A 237 -22.16 -15.49 -13.45
C ASN A 237 -22.22 -16.58 -14.54
N GLN A 238 -21.89 -16.27 -15.79
CA GLN A 238 -21.99 -17.23 -16.90
C GLN A 238 -21.19 -18.53 -16.70
N ASP A 239 -20.18 -18.50 -15.81
CA ASP A 239 -19.34 -19.67 -15.50
C ASP A 239 -19.86 -20.49 -14.31
N ILE A 240 -20.90 -20.02 -13.61
CA ILE A 240 -21.48 -20.70 -12.45
C ILE A 240 -22.66 -21.57 -12.90
N GLU A 241 -23.29 -21.20 -14.01
CA GLU A 241 -24.47 -21.90 -14.58
C GLU A 241 -24.08 -22.98 -15.61
N ALA A 242 -22.79 -23.16 -15.87
CA ALA A 242 -22.22 -24.18 -16.75
C ALA A 242 -21.56 -25.29 -15.93
#